data_b96a7e9fc6312d0c0ac7711c195666c5
#
_entry.id   b96a7e9fc6312d0c0ac7711c195666c5
#
_cell.length_a   1.000
_cell.length_b   1.000
_cell.length_c   1.000
_cell.angle_alpha   90.00
_cell.angle_beta   90.00
_cell.angle_gamma   90.00
#
_symmetry.space_group_name_H-M   'P 1'
#
loop_
_entity.id
_entity.type
_entity.pdbx_description
1 polymer ?
#
loop_
_entity_poly.entity_id
_entity_poly.type
_entity_poly.pdbx_seq_one_letter_code
_entity_poly.pdbx_strand_id
1 'polypeptide(L)'
;MFQFIVDLLRSFGLRCPHCHKGKVMQHWLKVNPTCSECGYVFQAEQGDFWGGMIFAYTYSGILGFALAAALYAFDVLSTEMRVYVVALFVAGMVLVLHPWSRCNWITVLYLTRGRDPAYLPGGKRTG
;
A
#
# COMPACT_ATOMS: atom_id res chain seq x y z
N MET A 1 -9.44 -9.93 -15.24
CA MET A 1 -8.69 -8.65 -15.36
C MET A 1 -9.52 -7.45 -14.89
N PHE A 2 -10.72 -7.27 -15.39
CA PHE A 2 -11.60 -6.17 -14.96
C PHE A 2 -11.91 -6.20 -13.45
N GLN A 3 -12.22 -7.37 -12.90
CA GLN A 3 -12.49 -7.54 -11.47
C GLN A 3 -11.26 -7.18 -10.60
N PHE A 4 -10.06 -7.56 -11.05
CA PHE A 4 -8.81 -7.20 -10.39
C PHE A 4 -8.64 -5.68 -10.27
N ILE A 5 -8.90 -4.95 -11.35
CA ILE A 5 -8.83 -3.49 -11.38
C ILE A 5 -9.87 -2.87 -10.44
N VAL A 6 -11.09 -3.39 -10.46
CA VAL A 6 -12.18 -2.92 -9.59
C VAL A 6 -11.82 -3.14 -8.11
N ASP A 7 -11.29 -4.30 -7.75
CA ASP A 7 -10.90 -4.61 -6.37
C ASP A 7 -9.69 -3.78 -5.93
N LEU A 8 -8.74 -3.53 -6.84
CA LEU A 8 -7.62 -2.64 -6.59
C LEU A 8 -8.08 -1.18 -6.38
N LEU A 9 -9.03 -0.70 -7.18
CA LEU A 9 -9.61 0.63 -7.00
C LEU A 9 -10.41 0.74 -5.69
N ARG A 10 -11.14 -0.32 -5.31
CA ARG A 10 -11.84 -0.39 -4.02
C ARG A 10 -10.89 -0.39 -2.82
N SER A 11 -9.68 -0.91 -2.99
CA SER A 11 -8.66 -0.90 -1.93
C SER A 11 -8.23 0.51 -1.53
N PHE A 12 -8.38 1.50 -2.42
CA PHE A 12 -8.15 2.91 -2.07
C PHE A 12 -9.11 3.42 -0.97
N GLY A 13 -10.25 2.75 -0.77
CA GLY A 13 -11.16 3.04 0.34
C GLY A 13 -10.67 2.54 1.71
N LEU A 14 -9.50 1.91 1.80
CA LEU A 14 -8.91 1.35 3.02
C LEU A 14 -9.83 0.32 3.73
N ARG A 15 -10.61 -0.41 2.95
CA ARG A 15 -11.57 -1.40 3.43
C ARG A 15 -11.12 -2.83 3.15
N CYS A 16 -11.61 -3.76 3.96
CA CYS A 16 -11.32 -5.19 3.82
C CYS A 16 -11.70 -5.70 2.42
N PRO A 17 -10.81 -6.41 1.71
CA PRO A 17 -11.12 -6.95 0.39
C PRO A 17 -12.10 -8.14 0.43
N HIS A 18 -12.27 -8.78 1.59
CA HIS A 18 -13.17 -9.92 1.76
C HIS A 18 -14.63 -9.51 1.98
N CYS A 19 -14.89 -8.61 2.95
CA CYS A 19 -16.27 -8.21 3.30
C CYS A 19 -16.64 -6.79 2.86
N HIS A 20 -15.68 -5.98 2.43
CA HIS A 20 -15.83 -4.57 2.02
C HIS A 20 -16.40 -3.61 3.11
N LYS A 21 -16.57 -4.09 4.34
CA LYS A 21 -17.13 -3.31 5.46
C LYS A 21 -16.08 -2.92 6.50
N GLY A 22 -15.23 -3.85 6.90
CA GLY A 22 -14.20 -3.64 7.92
C GLY A 22 -13.07 -2.74 7.46
N LYS A 23 -12.44 -2.03 8.40
CA LYS A 23 -11.27 -1.19 8.14
C LYS A 23 -9.98 -2.01 8.18
N VAL A 24 -9.12 -1.81 7.20
CA VAL A 24 -7.78 -2.44 7.14
C VAL A 24 -6.80 -1.73 8.08
N MET A 25 -6.86 -0.40 8.13
CA MET A 25 -5.94 0.41 8.93
C MET A 25 -6.57 0.79 10.28
N GLN A 26 -5.80 0.60 11.36
CA GLN A 26 -6.17 1.09 12.69
C GLN A 26 -5.80 2.58 12.84
N HIS A 27 -4.58 2.92 12.44
CA HIS A 27 -4.02 4.26 12.37
C HIS A 27 -3.22 4.41 11.08
N TRP A 28 -2.71 5.59 10.79
CA TRP A 28 -2.00 5.89 9.55
C TRP A 28 -0.85 4.90 9.23
N LEU A 29 -0.11 4.48 10.24
CA LEU A 29 1.04 3.58 10.10
C LEU A 29 0.77 2.13 10.57
N LYS A 30 -0.40 1.87 11.16
CA LYS A 30 -0.70 0.58 11.78
C LYS A 30 -1.86 -0.13 11.09
N VAL A 31 -1.59 -1.32 10.59
CA VAL A 31 -2.60 -2.21 10.01
C VAL A 31 -3.29 -3.02 11.11
N ASN A 32 -4.60 -3.17 11.01
CA ASN A 32 -5.33 -4.09 11.88
C ASN A 32 -4.84 -5.53 11.64
N PRO A 33 -4.68 -6.34 12.68
CA PRO A 33 -4.28 -7.73 12.53
C PRO A 33 -5.33 -8.59 11.82
N THR A 34 -6.60 -8.32 12.10
CA THR A 34 -7.76 -9.02 11.53
C THR A 34 -8.88 -8.03 11.24
N CYS A 35 -9.76 -8.39 10.32
CA CYS A 35 -10.96 -7.61 10.06
C CYS A 35 -11.93 -7.70 11.25
N SER A 36 -12.43 -6.55 11.73
CA SER A 36 -13.42 -6.48 12.82
C SER A 36 -14.79 -7.05 12.43
N GLU A 37 -15.10 -7.09 11.14
CA GLU A 37 -16.42 -7.51 10.65
C GLU A 37 -16.45 -8.99 10.24
N CYS A 38 -15.45 -9.48 9.50
CA CYS A 38 -15.44 -10.85 8.97
C CYS A 38 -14.34 -11.76 9.56
N GLY A 39 -13.39 -11.21 10.33
CA GLY A 39 -12.28 -11.96 10.92
C GLY A 39 -11.17 -12.35 9.94
N TYR A 40 -11.18 -11.86 8.71
CA TYR A 40 -10.13 -12.11 7.73
C TYR A 40 -8.77 -11.62 8.24
N VAL A 41 -7.74 -12.47 8.17
CA VAL A 41 -6.39 -12.14 8.63
C VAL A 41 -5.64 -11.37 7.55
N PHE A 42 -5.25 -10.12 7.83
CA PHE A 42 -4.57 -9.26 6.87
C PHE A 42 -3.09 -9.59 6.69
N GLN A 43 -2.44 -10.05 7.73
CA GLN A 43 -1.03 -10.41 7.72
C GLN A 43 -0.84 -11.75 8.43
N ALA A 44 -0.81 -12.84 7.67
CA ALA A 44 -0.58 -14.17 8.20
C ALA A 44 0.91 -14.49 8.33
N GLU A 45 1.75 -13.97 7.45
CA GLU A 45 3.19 -14.22 7.38
C GLU A 45 4.00 -12.95 7.57
N GLN A 46 5.24 -13.08 8.08
CA GLN A 46 6.16 -11.93 8.26
C GLN A 46 6.53 -11.27 6.92
N GLY A 47 6.62 -12.05 5.84
CA GLY A 47 6.91 -11.54 4.50
C GLY A 47 5.85 -10.60 3.94
N ASP A 48 4.64 -10.66 4.45
CA ASP A 48 3.53 -9.80 4.01
C ASP A 48 3.77 -8.31 4.31
N PHE A 49 4.62 -8.02 5.29
CA PHE A 49 5.03 -6.66 5.61
C PHE A 49 5.84 -6.00 4.47
N TRP A 50 6.76 -6.74 3.88
CA TRP A 50 7.68 -6.22 2.86
C TRP A 50 6.98 -5.83 1.55
N GLY A 51 5.96 -6.60 1.17
CA GLY A 51 5.21 -6.31 -0.06
C GLY A 51 4.55 -4.93 -0.06
N GLY A 52 3.98 -4.51 1.07
CA GLY A 52 3.43 -3.16 1.19
C GLY A 52 4.46 -2.05 1.03
N MET A 53 5.70 -2.29 1.49
CA MET A 53 6.80 -1.33 1.32
C MET A 53 7.20 -1.19 -0.16
N ILE A 54 7.24 -2.28 -0.91
CA ILE A 54 7.55 -2.27 -2.35
C ILE A 54 6.57 -1.37 -3.11
N PHE A 55 5.28 -1.48 -2.84
CA PHE A 55 4.26 -0.60 -3.44
C PHE A 55 4.47 0.87 -3.10
N ALA A 56 4.76 1.18 -1.83
CA ALA A 56 5.01 2.56 -1.40
C ALA A 56 6.21 3.17 -2.13
N TYR A 57 7.32 2.45 -2.22
CA TYR A 57 8.52 2.91 -2.92
C TYR A 57 8.30 3.04 -4.43
N THR A 58 7.57 2.11 -5.04
CA THR A 58 7.26 2.16 -6.48
C THR A 58 6.43 3.38 -6.82
N TYR A 59 5.35 3.63 -6.10
CA TYR A 59 4.50 4.80 -6.33
C TYR A 59 5.24 6.12 -6.09
N SER A 60 5.98 6.20 -4.99
CA SER A 60 6.76 7.40 -4.65
C SER A 60 7.90 7.63 -5.65
N GLY A 61 8.53 6.55 -6.13
CA GLY A 61 9.59 6.63 -7.14
C GLY A 61 9.06 7.15 -8.48
N ILE A 62 7.92 6.65 -8.96
CA ILE A 62 7.28 7.13 -10.20
C ILE A 62 6.93 8.61 -10.09
N LEU A 63 6.31 9.03 -8.99
CA LEU A 63 5.95 10.42 -8.77
C LEU A 63 7.18 11.32 -8.61
N GLY A 64 8.21 10.84 -7.91
CA GLY A 64 9.48 11.56 -7.76
C GLY A 64 10.21 11.72 -9.07
N PHE A 65 10.22 10.70 -9.92
CA PHE A 65 10.80 10.77 -11.26
C PHE A 65 10.06 11.78 -12.16
N ALA A 66 8.72 11.76 -12.12
CA ALA A 66 7.90 12.71 -12.87
C ALA A 66 8.17 14.16 -12.41
N LEU A 67 8.28 14.40 -11.10
CA LEU A 67 8.65 15.69 -10.54
C LEU A 67 10.06 16.13 -10.97
N ALA A 68 11.03 15.23 -10.89
CA ALA A 68 12.40 15.50 -11.30
C ALA A 68 12.48 15.88 -12.80
N ALA A 69 11.78 15.13 -13.65
CA ALA A 69 11.70 15.42 -15.08
C ALA A 69 11.06 16.78 -15.36
N ALA A 70 10.00 17.14 -14.65
CA ALA A 70 9.34 18.44 -14.77
C ALA A 70 10.26 19.58 -14.32
N LEU A 71 10.93 19.47 -13.17
CA LEU A 71 11.86 20.46 -12.66
C LEU A 71 13.07 20.65 -13.59
N TYR A 72 13.50 19.57 -14.24
CA TYR A 72 14.57 19.63 -15.23
C TYR A 72 14.10 20.34 -16.53
N ALA A 73 12.93 19.98 -17.03
CA ALA A 73 12.38 20.54 -18.27
C ALA A 73 12.10 22.04 -18.19
N PHE A 74 11.65 22.52 -17.02
CA PHE A 74 11.33 23.94 -16.82
C PHE A 74 12.50 24.76 -16.28
N ASP A 75 13.61 24.14 -15.94
CA ASP A 75 14.84 24.78 -15.42
C ASP A 75 14.61 25.78 -14.27
N VAL A 76 13.66 25.46 -13.39
CA VAL A 76 13.16 26.39 -12.33
C VAL A 76 14.14 26.56 -11.18
N LEU A 77 14.98 25.56 -10.89
CA LEU A 77 15.84 25.51 -9.71
C LEU A 77 17.27 25.08 -10.08
N SER A 78 18.25 25.48 -9.25
CA SER A 78 19.61 24.93 -9.34
C SER A 78 19.63 23.42 -9.15
N THR A 79 20.62 22.74 -9.70
CA THR A 79 20.73 21.27 -9.64
C THR A 79 20.70 20.74 -8.20
N GLU A 80 21.39 21.40 -7.28
CA GLU A 80 21.40 21.03 -5.87
C GLU A 80 20.01 21.14 -5.23
N MET A 81 19.32 22.26 -5.46
CA MET A 81 17.97 22.46 -4.95
C MET A 81 16.97 21.43 -5.50
N ARG A 82 17.10 21.04 -6.77
CA ARG A 82 16.25 19.99 -7.38
C ARG A 82 16.38 18.67 -6.63
N VAL A 83 17.62 18.27 -6.31
CA VAL A 83 17.87 17.01 -5.57
C VAL A 83 17.20 17.04 -4.20
N TYR A 84 17.35 18.14 -3.45
CA TYR A 84 16.70 18.26 -2.13
C TYR A 84 15.17 18.25 -2.24
N VAL A 85 14.60 18.98 -3.18
CA VAL A 85 13.13 19.03 -3.37
C VAL A 85 12.59 17.66 -3.74
N VAL A 86 13.21 16.96 -4.68
CA VAL A 86 12.79 15.61 -5.08
C VAL A 86 12.94 14.62 -3.92
N ALA A 87 14.05 14.65 -3.18
CA ALA A 87 14.28 13.77 -2.05
C ALA A 87 13.24 13.96 -0.94
N LEU A 88 12.95 15.21 -0.55
CA LEU A 88 11.91 15.53 0.43
C LEU A 88 10.51 15.15 -0.06
N PHE A 89 10.22 15.36 -1.34
CA PHE A 89 8.95 14.97 -1.94
C PHE A 89 8.76 13.46 -1.90
N VAL A 90 9.76 12.68 -2.31
CA VAL A 90 9.69 11.21 -2.29
C VAL A 90 9.52 10.70 -0.85
N ALA A 91 10.30 11.23 0.09
CA ALA A 91 10.17 10.85 1.50
C ALA A 91 8.76 11.15 2.06
N GLY A 92 8.23 12.32 1.77
CA GLY A 92 6.86 12.69 2.15
C GLY A 92 5.81 11.78 1.50
N MET A 93 5.97 11.45 0.21
CA MET A 93 5.05 10.57 -0.51
C MET A 93 5.05 9.14 0.03
N VAL A 94 6.21 8.60 0.44
CA VAL A 94 6.27 7.28 1.10
C VAL A 94 5.38 7.26 2.35
N LEU A 95 5.44 8.29 3.17
CA LEU A 95 4.60 8.39 4.37
C LEU A 95 3.12 8.59 4.05
N VAL A 96 2.81 9.45 3.09
CA VAL A 96 1.42 9.73 2.68
C VAL A 96 0.77 8.51 2.04
N LEU A 97 1.49 7.81 1.16
CA LEU A 97 0.98 6.66 0.43
C LEU A 97 1.04 5.34 1.23
N HIS A 98 1.64 5.36 2.41
CA HIS A 98 1.79 4.17 3.26
C HIS A 98 0.48 3.39 3.47
N PRO A 99 -0.65 4.00 3.90
CA PRO A 99 -1.89 3.25 4.14
C PRO A 99 -2.44 2.62 2.85
N TRP A 100 -2.38 3.33 1.73
CA TRP A 100 -2.87 2.82 0.44
C TRP A 100 -2.00 1.68 -0.09
N SER A 101 -0.67 1.80 0.02
CA SER A 101 0.26 0.74 -0.40
C SER A 101 0.04 -0.55 0.39
N ARG A 102 -0.22 -0.44 1.69
CA ARG A 102 -0.57 -1.58 2.55
C ARG A 102 -1.88 -2.22 2.14
N CYS A 103 -2.90 -1.42 1.91
CA CYS A 103 -4.21 -1.91 1.49
C CYS A 103 -4.15 -2.58 0.12
N ASN A 104 -3.40 -1.99 -0.82
CA ASN A 104 -3.17 -2.59 -2.14
C ASN A 104 -2.46 -3.95 -2.03
N TRP A 105 -1.44 -4.07 -1.20
CA TRP A 105 -0.74 -5.33 -0.97
C TRP A 105 -1.66 -6.40 -0.38
N ILE A 106 -2.47 -6.05 0.63
CA ILE A 106 -3.45 -6.95 1.22
C ILE A 106 -4.47 -7.41 0.17
N THR A 107 -4.89 -6.53 -0.72
CA THR A 107 -5.79 -6.89 -1.83
C THR A 107 -5.12 -7.86 -2.81
N VAL A 108 -3.85 -7.65 -3.14
CA VAL A 108 -3.08 -8.59 -3.98
C VAL A 108 -2.95 -9.95 -3.28
N LEU A 109 -2.64 -9.98 -2.00
CA LEU A 109 -2.62 -11.22 -1.22
C LEU A 109 -3.99 -11.92 -1.21
N TYR A 110 -5.06 -11.17 -1.04
CA TYR A 110 -6.42 -11.72 -1.11
C TYR A 110 -6.72 -12.36 -2.47
N LEU A 111 -6.32 -11.73 -3.56
CA LEU A 111 -6.55 -12.25 -4.91
C LEU A 111 -5.66 -13.45 -5.25
N THR A 112 -4.46 -13.52 -4.68
CA THR A 112 -3.48 -14.59 -4.94
C THR A 112 -3.56 -15.73 -3.94
N ARG A 113 -3.77 -15.43 -2.66
CA ARG A 113 -3.74 -16.37 -1.53
C ARG A 113 -5.01 -16.36 -0.67
N GLY A 114 -6.04 -15.63 -1.06
CA GLY A 114 -7.24 -15.43 -0.24
C GLY A 114 -8.02 -16.69 0.11
N ARG A 115 -7.74 -17.82 -0.55
CA ARG A 115 -8.28 -19.16 -0.22
C ARG A 115 -7.40 -19.95 0.73
N ASP A 116 -6.22 -19.44 1.08
CA ASP A 116 -5.32 -20.10 2.03
C ASP A 116 -5.95 -20.07 3.44
N PRO A 117 -6.03 -21.22 4.15
CA PRO A 117 -6.57 -21.29 5.50
C PRO A 117 -5.94 -20.33 6.50
N ALA A 118 -4.67 -19.91 6.28
CA ALA A 118 -3.96 -18.97 7.14
C ALA A 118 -4.60 -17.56 7.16
N TYR A 119 -5.24 -17.15 6.07
CA TYR A 119 -5.87 -15.82 5.92
C TYR A 119 -7.37 -15.83 6.22
N LEU A 120 -8.02 -17.01 6.21
CA LEU A 120 -9.45 -17.13 6.49
C LEU A 120 -9.76 -16.85 7.97
N PRO A 121 -11.03 -16.50 8.30
CA PRO A 121 -11.46 -16.30 9.67
C PRO A 121 -11.10 -17.49 10.56
N GLY A 122 -10.41 -17.24 11.67
CA GLY A 122 -9.91 -18.29 12.57
C GLY A 122 -8.54 -18.88 12.21
N GLY A 123 -7.90 -18.40 11.14
CA GLY A 123 -6.53 -18.77 10.77
C GLY A 123 -5.51 -18.38 11.84
N LYS A 124 -4.54 -19.27 12.08
CA LYS A 124 -3.43 -18.99 13.01
C LYS A 124 -2.36 -18.18 12.31
N ARG A 125 -1.92 -17.12 12.96
CA ARG A 125 -0.73 -16.37 12.53
C ARG A 125 0.50 -17.25 12.71
N THR A 126 1.28 -17.38 11.65
CA THR A 126 2.62 -17.95 11.72
C THR A 126 3.62 -16.84 11.99
N GLY A 127 4.16 -16.81 13.16
CA GLY A 127 5.22 -15.89 13.56
C GLY A 127 4.81 -14.70 14.37
#